data_663421e099cfb2cdf273232c6133403c
#
_entry.id   663421e099cfb2cdf273232c6133403c
#
_cell.length_a   1.000
_cell.length_b   1.000
_cell.length_c   1.000
_cell.angle_alpha   90.00
_cell.angle_beta   90.00
_cell.angle_gamma   90.00
#
_symmetry.space_group_name_H-M   'P 1'
#
loop_
_entity.id
_entity.type
_entity.pdbx_description
1 polymer ?
#
loop_
_entity_poly.entity_id
_entity_poly.type
_entity_poly.pdbx_seq_one_letter_code
_entity_poly.pdbx_strand_id
1 'polypeptide(L)'
;MGGWWISDLLGRDDINGQVWVVSWAVWVILSICLHELSHGWAAIKLGDDTPIVSGHMTWNPMVHMGGFSLVVFIFVGIAWGLMPINPAKLRGKYAESVVAVAGPMMNLALAMLAMILLVLWVPLTQGQLIASVTI
;
A
#
# COMPACT_ATOMS: atom_id res chain seq x y z
N MET A 1 9.68 10.06 -28.39
CA MET A 1 10.39 10.96 -27.46
C MET A 1 9.69 10.82 -26.13
N GLY A 2 10.37 10.23 -25.14
CA GLY A 2 9.74 9.85 -23.89
C GLY A 2 9.31 11.05 -23.08
N GLY A 3 8.02 11.29 -23.07
CA GLY A 3 7.40 12.10 -22.04
C GLY A 3 7.59 11.42 -20.69
N TRP A 4 7.56 12.18 -19.64
CA TRP A 4 7.60 11.67 -18.29
C TRP A 4 6.40 10.74 -18.06
N TRP A 5 6.60 9.56 -17.45
CA TRP A 5 5.61 8.48 -17.38
C TRP A 5 4.21 8.92 -16.92
N ILE A 6 4.14 9.91 -16.00
CA ILE A 6 2.86 10.52 -15.58
C ILE A 6 2.26 11.37 -16.70
N SER A 7 3.08 12.12 -17.49
CA SER A 7 2.55 12.94 -18.57
C SER A 7 1.95 12.13 -19.70
N ASP A 8 2.50 10.95 -19.99
CA ASP A 8 1.96 10.04 -20.98
C ASP A 8 0.64 9.40 -20.53
N LEU A 9 0.46 9.21 -19.21
CA LEU A 9 -0.77 8.69 -18.62
C LEU A 9 -1.84 9.78 -18.45
N LEU A 10 -1.46 10.99 -18.03
CA LEU A 10 -2.36 12.13 -17.88
C LEU A 10 -2.71 12.78 -19.23
N GLY A 11 -1.84 12.66 -20.24
CA GLY A 11 -2.06 13.14 -21.60
C GLY A 11 -2.99 12.24 -22.46
N ARG A 12 -3.43 11.11 -21.91
CA ARG A 12 -4.58 10.38 -22.49
C ARG A 12 -5.82 11.13 -22.10
N ASP A 13 -6.46 11.75 -23.08
CA ASP A 13 -7.73 12.49 -22.92
C ASP A 13 -8.92 11.57 -22.55
N ASP A 14 -8.67 10.28 -22.30
CA ASP A 14 -9.67 9.35 -21.82
C ASP A 14 -9.69 9.34 -20.27
N ILE A 15 -10.88 9.43 -19.72
CA ILE A 15 -11.15 9.37 -18.27
C ILE A 15 -10.54 8.11 -17.62
N ASN A 16 -10.33 7.05 -18.40
CA ASN A 16 -9.77 5.79 -17.96
C ASN A 16 -8.29 5.91 -17.55
N GLY A 17 -7.49 6.71 -18.26
CA GLY A 17 -6.08 6.94 -17.91
C GLY A 17 -5.94 7.66 -16.58
N GLN A 18 -6.76 8.68 -16.35
CA GLN A 18 -6.75 9.44 -15.08
C GLN A 18 -7.21 8.58 -13.91
N VAL A 19 -8.29 7.81 -14.07
CA VAL A 19 -8.80 6.88 -13.05
C VAL A 19 -7.73 5.84 -12.70
N TRP A 20 -7.00 5.33 -13.71
CA TRP A 20 -5.95 4.35 -13.50
C TRP A 20 -4.80 4.90 -12.65
N VAL A 21 -4.30 6.11 -12.96
CA VAL A 21 -3.21 6.76 -12.19
C VAL A 21 -3.62 7.01 -10.75
N VAL A 22 -4.83 7.57 -10.55
CA VAL A 22 -5.33 7.86 -9.19
C VAL A 22 -5.50 6.56 -8.40
N SER A 23 -6.10 5.54 -9.00
CA SER A 23 -6.28 4.24 -8.35
C SER A 23 -4.95 3.60 -7.98
N TRP A 24 -3.97 3.62 -8.89
CA TRP A 24 -2.63 3.13 -8.63
C TRP A 24 -1.96 3.87 -7.47
N ALA A 25 -2.01 5.20 -7.46
CA ALA A 25 -1.42 6.01 -6.39
C ALA A 25 -2.06 5.73 -5.04
N VAL A 26 -3.39 5.64 -4.98
CA VAL A 26 -4.14 5.31 -3.77
C VAL A 26 -3.74 3.92 -3.24
N TRP A 27 -3.65 2.91 -4.13
CA TRP A 27 -3.26 1.56 -3.73
C TRP A 27 -1.83 1.49 -3.22
N VAL A 28 -0.87 2.21 -3.84
CA VAL A 28 0.52 2.25 -3.37
C VAL A 28 0.60 2.88 -1.98
N ILE A 29 -0.04 4.03 -1.78
CA ILE A 29 -0.05 4.73 -0.48
C ILE A 29 -0.70 3.85 0.61
N LEU A 30 -1.85 3.25 0.32
CA LEU A 30 -2.54 2.35 1.25
C LEU A 30 -1.69 1.14 1.61
N SER A 31 -1.06 0.52 0.61
CA SER A 31 -0.17 -0.62 0.80
C SER A 31 1.02 -0.29 1.69
N ILE A 32 1.67 0.87 1.49
CA ILE A 32 2.77 1.32 2.34
C ILE A 32 2.28 1.58 3.77
N CYS A 33 1.18 2.30 3.96
CA CYS A 33 0.64 2.56 5.30
C CYS A 33 0.34 1.27 6.07
N LEU A 34 -0.31 0.31 5.44
CA LEU A 34 -0.63 -0.98 6.05
C LEU A 34 0.62 -1.83 6.33
N HIS A 35 1.59 -1.79 5.42
CA HIS A 35 2.88 -2.44 5.60
C HIS A 35 3.59 -1.91 6.85
N GLU A 36 3.72 -0.60 6.98
CA GLU A 36 4.36 0.04 8.14
C GLU A 36 3.58 -0.20 9.44
N LEU A 37 2.25 -0.06 9.40
CA LEU A 37 1.41 -0.35 10.56
C LEU A 37 1.56 -1.80 11.03
N SER A 38 1.78 -2.74 10.13
CA SER A 38 1.98 -4.15 10.47
C SER A 38 3.29 -4.39 11.19
N HIS A 39 4.37 -3.71 10.79
CA HIS A 39 5.62 -3.69 11.54
C HIS A 39 5.40 -3.15 12.96
N GLY A 40 4.69 -2.01 13.07
CA GLY A 40 4.38 -1.40 14.36
C GLY A 40 3.54 -2.31 15.27
N TRP A 41 2.48 -2.94 14.74
CA TRP A 41 1.66 -3.89 15.51
C TRP A 41 2.45 -5.10 15.99
N ALA A 42 3.30 -5.67 15.13
CA ALA A 42 4.17 -6.77 15.52
C ALA A 42 5.15 -6.37 16.63
N ALA A 43 5.78 -5.19 16.50
CA ALA A 43 6.69 -4.65 17.50
C ALA A 43 6.01 -4.45 18.87
N ILE A 44 4.82 -3.84 18.88
CA ILE A 44 4.04 -3.61 20.09
C ILE A 44 3.68 -4.93 20.78
N LYS A 45 3.22 -5.93 20.02
CA LYS A 45 2.92 -7.26 20.59
C LYS A 45 4.14 -7.97 21.18
N LEU A 46 5.32 -7.64 20.67
CA LEU A 46 6.59 -8.19 21.14
C LEU A 46 7.28 -7.31 22.21
N GLY A 47 6.62 -6.26 22.68
CA GLY A 47 7.04 -5.46 23.83
C GLY A 47 7.70 -4.13 23.50
N ASP A 48 7.79 -3.76 22.22
CA ASP A 48 8.32 -2.46 21.82
C ASP A 48 7.19 -1.45 21.63
N ASP A 49 7.08 -0.47 22.52
CA ASP A 49 6.11 0.63 22.48
C ASP A 49 6.58 1.84 21.65
N THR A 50 7.76 1.77 21.05
CA THR A 50 8.36 2.87 20.26
C THR A 50 7.41 3.36 19.14
N PRO A 51 6.71 2.51 18.38
CA PRO A 51 5.75 2.95 17.37
C PRO A 51 4.62 3.83 17.93
N ILE A 52 4.17 3.56 19.16
CA ILE A 52 3.13 4.34 19.84
C ILE A 52 3.71 5.67 20.31
N VAL A 53 4.82 5.62 21.04
CA VAL A 53 5.44 6.81 21.66
C VAL A 53 5.89 7.81 20.58
N SER A 54 6.33 7.33 19.43
CA SER A 54 6.73 8.16 18.28
C SER A 54 5.56 8.67 17.44
N GLY A 55 4.32 8.27 17.75
CA GLY A 55 3.13 8.70 17.02
C GLY A 55 2.96 8.07 15.63
N HIS A 56 3.67 6.96 15.34
CA HIS A 56 3.61 6.30 14.03
C HIS A 56 2.44 5.31 13.88
N MET A 57 1.70 5.02 14.95
CA MET A 57 0.50 4.18 14.87
C MET A 57 -0.71 4.99 14.37
N THR A 58 -0.65 5.46 13.14
CA THR A 58 -1.64 6.32 12.48
C THR A 58 -1.86 5.92 11.03
N TRP A 59 -3.00 6.29 10.44
CA TRP A 59 -3.30 6.13 9.02
C TRP A 59 -2.76 7.26 8.14
N ASN A 60 -2.07 8.24 8.73
CA ASN A 60 -1.55 9.38 8.00
C ASN A 60 -0.33 8.99 7.16
N PRO A 61 -0.41 8.98 5.81
CA PRO A 61 0.70 8.61 4.95
C PRO A 61 1.91 9.55 5.08
N MET A 62 1.69 10.81 5.47
CA MET A 62 2.78 11.76 5.72
C MET A 62 3.69 11.31 6.86
N VAL A 63 3.14 10.63 7.86
CA VAL A 63 3.92 10.13 9.00
C VAL A 63 4.77 8.92 8.59
N HIS A 64 4.21 8.02 7.79
CA HIS A 64 4.92 6.81 7.35
C HIS A 64 5.93 7.07 6.24
N MET A 65 5.56 7.86 5.24
CA MET A 65 6.38 8.10 4.06
C MET A 65 7.30 9.31 4.22
N GLY A 66 6.87 10.30 5.00
CA GLY A 66 7.53 11.60 5.07
C GLY A 66 7.37 12.42 3.77
N GLY A 67 7.60 13.73 3.86
CA GLY A 67 7.44 14.61 2.71
C GLY A 67 8.38 14.29 1.54
N PHE A 68 9.60 13.85 1.83
CA PHE A 68 10.59 13.52 0.79
C PHE A 68 10.19 12.28 -0.02
N SER A 69 9.75 11.19 0.62
CA SER A 69 9.27 9.99 -0.09
C SER A 69 8.05 10.30 -0.95
N LEU A 70 7.14 11.15 -0.46
CA LEU A 70 5.96 11.58 -1.24
C LEU A 70 6.35 12.41 -2.47
N VAL A 71 7.33 13.32 -2.34
CA VAL A 71 7.84 14.08 -3.48
C VAL A 71 8.47 13.13 -4.51
N VAL A 72 9.32 12.21 -4.09
CA VAL A 72 9.93 11.22 -5.00
C VAL A 72 8.86 10.32 -5.61
N PHE A 73 7.83 9.95 -4.88
CA PHE A 73 6.70 9.17 -5.41
C PHE A 73 6.00 9.90 -6.56
N ILE A 74 5.70 11.18 -6.39
CA ILE A 74 5.05 11.99 -7.43
C ILE A 74 5.94 12.11 -8.68
N PHE A 75 7.25 12.32 -8.50
CA PHE A 75 8.14 12.59 -9.62
C PHE A 75 8.73 11.34 -10.28
N VAL A 76 8.96 10.28 -9.54
CA VAL A 76 9.68 9.08 -9.99
C VAL A 76 8.81 7.82 -9.96
N GLY A 77 7.73 7.84 -9.16
CA GLY A 77 6.87 6.66 -8.94
C GLY A 77 7.43 5.68 -7.93
N ILE A 78 8.50 6.04 -7.20
CA ILE A 78 9.11 5.23 -6.15
C ILE A 78 8.71 5.79 -4.79
N ALA A 79 8.23 4.91 -3.90
CA ALA A 79 7.81 5.28 -2.57
C ALA A 79 8.39 4.30 -1.53
N TRP A 80 8.65 4.80 -0.34
CA TRP A 80 9.05 3.98 0.81
C TRP A 80 8.42 4.52 2.09
N GLY A 81 8.25 3.64 3.07
CA GLY A 81 7.79 3.98 4.39
C GLY A 81 8.89 3.81 5.45
N LEU A 82 8.60 4.25 6.66
CA LEU A 82 9.42 4.09 7.83
C LEU A 82 8.55 3.85 9.06
N MET A 83 8.86 2.79 9.80
CA MET A 83 8.32 2.52 11.13
C MET A 83 9.47 2.49 12.14
N PRO A 84 9.48 3.39 13.14
CA PRO A 84 10.49 3.39 14.18
C PRO A 84 10.29 2.18 15.09
N ILE A 85 11.32 1.34 15.21
CA ILE A 85 11.36 0.13 16.03
C ILE A 85 12.62 0.14 16.86
N ASN A 86 12.52 -0.23 18.13
CA ASN A 86 13.66 -0.39 19.02
C ASN A 86 13.93 -1.88 19.30
N PRO A 87 14.92 -2.51 18.65
CA PRO A 87 15.22 -3.92 18.85
C PRO A 87 15.53 -4.29 20.29
N ALA A 88 16.08 -3.36 21.09
CA ALA A 88 16.41 -3.61 22.50
C ALA A 88 15.17 -3.82 23.41
N LYS A 89 13.98 -3.37 22.96
CA LYS A 89 12.73 -3.59 23.68
C LYS A 89 12.00 -4.87 23.28
N LEU A 90 12.36 -5.44 22.12
CA LEU A 90 11.72 -6.64 21.60
C LEU A 90 12.01 -7.86 22.46
N ARG A 91 10.99 -8.65 22.76
CA ARG A 91 11.05 -9.86 23.58
C ARG A 91 10.91 -11.11 22.73
N GLY A 92 11.87 -12.01 22.83
CA GLY A 92 11.86 -13.29 22.14
C GLY A 92 13.00 -13.46 21.13
N LYS A 93 13.47 -14.70 20.99
CA LYS A 93 14.62 -15.05 20.15
C LYS A 93 14.48 -14.65 18.67
N TYR A 94 13.26 -14.64 18.16
CA TYR A 94 12.96 -14.36 16.75
C TYR A 94 12.12 -13.07 16.57
N ALA A 95 12.07 -12.22 17.60
CA ALA A 95 11.21 -11.05 17.60
C ALA A 95 11.49 -10.10 16.43
N GLU A 96 12.76 -9.81 16.16
CA GLU A 96 13.16 -8.97 15.02
C GLU A 96 12.71 -9.58 13.68
N SER A 97 12.85 -10.90 13.51
CA SER A 97 12.42 -11.58 12.28
C SER A 97 10.89 -11.52 12.12
N VAL A 98 10.14 -11.68 13.20
CA VAL A 98 8.67 -11.58 13.17
C VAL A 98 8.23 -10.16 12.76
N VAL A 99 8.87 -9.15 13.35
CA VAL A 99 8.61 -7.77 13.00
C VAL A 99 8.97 -7.51 11.53
N ALA A 100 10.15 -7.98 11.08
CA ALA A 100 10.59 -7.78 9.69
C ALA A 100 9.66 -8.43 8.65
N VAL A 101 9.08 -9.59 8.96
CA VAL A 101 8.17 -10.31 8.05
C VAL A 101 6.75 -9.73 8.07
N ALA A 102 6.34 -9.02 9.11
CA ALA A 102 4.98 -8.53 9.28
C ALA A 102 4.52 -7.61 8.13
N GLY A 103 5.37 -6.69 7.65
CA GLY A 103 5.06 -5.82 6.52
C GLY A 103 4.86 -6.58 5.21
N PRO A 104 5.83 -7.39 4.74
CA PRO A 104 5.65 -8.23 3.55
C PRO A 104 4.44 -9.15 3.61
N MET A 105 4.13 -9.73 4.78
CA MET A 105 2.93 -10.56 4.96
C MET A 105 1.63 -9.77 4.80
N MET A 106 1.60 -8.53 5.24
CA MET A 106 0.45 -7.64 5.00
C MET A 106 0.26 -7.37 3.51
N ASN A 107 1.33 -7.07 2.78
CA ASN A 107 1.25 -6.87 1.33
C ASN A 107 0.79 -8.12 0.60
N LEU A 108 1.24 -9.30 1.03
CA LEU A 108 0.75 -10.57 0.49
C LEU A 108 -0.76 -10.77 0.77
N ALA A 109 -1.23 -10.45 1.97
CA ALA A 109 -2.64 -10.51 2.31
C ALA A 109 -3.49 -9.55 1.46
N LEU A 110 -3.00 -8.32 1.23
CA LEU A 110 -3.65 -7.35 0.34
C LEU A 110 -3.69 -7.84 -1.11
N ALA A 111 -2.62 -8.45 -1.60
CA ALA A 111 -2.57 -9.03 -2.95
C ALA A 111 -3.57 -10.18 -3.10
N MET A 112 -3.66 -11.07 -2.11
CA MET A 112 -4.64 -12.17 -2.10
C MET A 112 -6.08 -11.62 -2.05
N LEU A 113 -6.34 -10.61 -1.22
CA LEU A 113 -7.64 -9.96 -1.16
C LEU A 113 -8.02 -9.33 -2.50
N ALA A 114 -7.11 -8.60 -3.12
CA ALA A 114 -7.33 -7.99 -4.43
C ALA A 114 -7.61 -9.05 -5.51
N MET A 115 -6.90 -10.16 -5.50
CA MET A 115 -7.14 -11.30 -6.40
C MET A 115 -8.53 -11.90 -6.21
N ILE A 116 -8.95 -12.14 -4.95
CA ILE A 116 -10.28 -12.67 -4.65
C ILE A 116 -11.37 -11.71 -5.15
N LEU A 117 -11.23 -10.41 -4.87
CA LEU A 117 -12.18 -9.40 -5.32
C LEU A 117 -12.26 -9.36 -6.86
N LEU A 118 -11.14 -9.46 -7.54
CA LEU A 118 -11.09 -9.49 -9.01
C LEU A 118 -11.80 -10.74 -9.57
N VAL A 119 -11.53 -11.92 -9.01
CA VAL A 119 -12.15 -13.18 -9.44
C VAL A 119 -13.67 -13.15 -9.22
N LEU A 120 -14.15 -12.51 -8.16
CA LEU A 120 -15.58 -12.37 -7.89
C LEU A 120 -16.23 -11.31 -8.79
N TRP A 121 -15.51 -10.24 -9.12
CA TRP A 121 -16.00 -9.12 -9.91
C TRP A 121 -16.18 -9.45 -11.39
N VAL A 122 -15.22 -10.15 -12.00
CA VAL A 122 -15.19 -10.43 -13.45
C VAL A 122 -16.46 -11.18 -13.93
N PRO A 123 -16.92 -12.27 -13.30
CA PRO A 123 -18.12 -12.96 -13.77
C PRO A 123 -19.40 -12.13 -13.57
N LEU A 124 -19.46 -11.27 -12.55
CA LEU A 124 -20.62 -10.40 -12.32
C LEU A 124 -20.79 -9.36 -13.44
N THR A 125 -19.68 -8.76 -13.90
CA THR A 125 -19.72 -7.76 -14.98
C THR A 125 -19.94 -8.40 -16.35
N GLN A 126 -19.38 -9.57 -16.63
CA GLN A 126 -19.61 -10.28 -17.90
C GLN A 126 -21.04 -10.80 -18.01
N GLY A 127 -21.64 -11.26 -16.91
CA GLY A 127 -23.04 -11.67 -16.89
C GLY A 127 -24.01 -10.52 -17.23
N GLN A 128 -23.73 -9.31 -16.77
CA GLN A 128 -24.53 -8.12 -17.08
C GLN A 128 -24.40 -7.70 -18.56
N LEU A 129 -23.19 -7.78 -19.14
CA LEU A 129 -22.95 -7.46 -20.55
C LEU A 129 -23.69 -8.44 -21.48
N ILE A 130 -23.69 -9.74 -21.18
CA ILE A 130 -24.42 -10.74 -21.97
C ILE A 130 -25.92 -10.51 -21.87
N ALA A 131 -26.45 -10.22 -20.68
CA ALA A 131 -27.87 -9.94 -20.49
C ALA A 131 -28.33 -8.67 -21.23
N SER A 132 -27.46 -7.64 -21.36
CA SER A 132 -27.78 -6.41 -22.06
C SER A 132 -27.74 -6.52 -23.61
N VAL A 133 -27.05 -7.54 -24.14
CA VAL A 133 -26.96 -7.79 -25.60
C VAL A 133 -28.08 -8.69 -26.10
N THR A 134 -28.78 -9.40 -25.20
CA THR A 134 -29.83 -10.37 -25.55
C THR A 134 -31.25 -9.78 -25.53
N ILE A 135 -31.40 -8.47 -25.27
CA ILE A 135 -32.66 -7.71 -25.37
C ILE A 135 -32.62 -6.82 -26.62
#